data_a89da517a9b914628f8c166f60554fae
#
_entry.id   a89da517a9b914628f8c166f60554fae
#
_cell.length_a   1.000
_cell.length_b   1.000
_cell.length_c   1.000
_cell.angle_alpha   90.00
_cell.angle_beta   90.00
_cell.angle_gamma   90.00
#
_symmetry.space_group_name_H-M   'P 1'
#
loop_
_entity.id
_entity.type
_entity.pdbx_description
1 polymer ?
#
loop_
_entity_poly.entity_id
_entity_poly.type
_entity_poly.pdbx_seq_one_letter_code
_entity_poly.pdbx_strand_id
1 'polypeptide(L)'
;MATYKFKLPDIGEGIAEAEIVAWHVKVGDRVEEDQQLADMMTDKATVEMESPVAGKVVELAGEVGDQVPIGSVLAVIETEGADPAAETADDSKDERPLGDGAVEATPAMADEIPVTSPRPRASGEEARSAEGADLSKASPEKTSPPPATAASGRGEHVLASPAIRARARDLGIDLARVKARDGRIRHSDLDSFILHQGGSVSARGPGPKRSDEVIKVVGLRRKIAENMAEANRRIPHFTLVEEFDVTALEETRAMMNRDRGDNPKLTLLPFLVTAMCRALADYPMLNATFDDEAMAVTRHGSVDMGIATQTPNGLMVPVIRGAQALSVWQLASEIVRLSEAARTNKASREELTGPTITISSLGPMGGITSTPVIAPPQVAIIAVNKIEDKLVPIEGDIEIRKRMNLSLSCDHRVVDGWDAASFLADMKPLIENPLRLLS
;
A
#
# COMPACT_ATOMS: atom_id res chain seq x y z
N MET A 1 38.80 20.23 25.44
CA MET A 1 37.77 19.49 24.71
C MET A 1 37.66 20.15 23.36
N ALA A 2 37.91 19.41 22.31
CA ALA A 2 37.81 19.91 20.93
C ALA A 2 36.40 19.57 20.40
N THR A 3 35.83 20.47 19.62
CA THR A 3 34.51 20.28 19.04
C THR A 3 34.67 19.97 17.56
N TYR A 4 34.26 18.78 17.14
CA TYR A 4 34.24 18.38 15.76
C TYR A 4 32.87 18.65 15.12
N LYS A 5 32.88 19.37 13.99
CA LYS A 5 31.64 19.66 13.23
C LYS A 5 31.55 18.71 12.05
N PHE A 6 30.77 17.66 12.17
CA PHE A 6 30.51 16.74 11.09
C PHE A 6 29.57 17.39 10.08
N LYS A 7 30.07 17.60 8.87
CA LYS A 7 29.30 18.17 7.76
C LYS A 7 28.75 17.06 6.92
N LEU A 8 27.55 17.26 6.39
CA LEU A 8 26.94 16.34 5.42
C LEU A 8 27.81 16.29 4.16
N PRO A 9 28.47 15.14 3.87
CA PRO A 9 29.35 15.01 2.69
C PRO A 9 28.50 15.04 1.40
N ASP A 10 29.16 15.22 0.27
CA ASP A 10 28.53 15.06 -1.03
C ASP A 10 28.26 13.56 -1.26
N ILE A 11 26.99 13.20 -1.34
CA ILE A 11 26.50 11.82 -1.42
C ILE A 11 26.13 11.42 -2.86
N GLY A 12 26.45 12.24 -3.88
CA GLY A 12 26.25 11.88 -5.28
C GLY A 12 25.92 13.06 -6.20
N GLU A 13 26.06 12.85 -7.48
CA GLU A 13 26.00 13.86 -8.53
C GLU A 13 24.75 14.77 -8.46
N GLY A 14 24.98 16.05 -8.15
CA GLY A 14 23.99 17.11 -8.31
C GLY A 14 22.88 17.20 -7.26
N ILE A 15 23.08 16.60 -6.10
CA ILE A 15 22.10 16.67 -4.98
C ILE A 15 22.41 17.92 -4.16
N ALA A 16 21.39 18.78 -3.94
CA ALA A 16 21.55 20.00 -3.16
C ALA A 16 21.24 19.80 -1.65
N GLU A 17 20.37 18.86 -1.32
CA GLU A 17 19.88 18.62 0.04
C GLU A 17 19.47 17.16 0.24
N ALA A 18 19.51 16.66 1.49
CA ALA A 18 19.06 15.33 1.88
C ALA A 18 18.14 15.41 3.09
N GLU A 19 17.14 14.50 3.15
CA GLU A 19 16.16 14.41 4.24
C GLU A 19 16.67 13.48 5.34
N ILE A 20 16.54 13.89 6.60
CA ILE A 20 16.83 13.04 7.77
C ILE A 20 15.68 12.04 7.93
N VAL A 21 15.95 10.75 7.69
CA VAL A 21 14.96 9.67 7.82
C VAL A 21 14.93 9.13 9.25
N ALA A 22 16.09 8.94 9.84
CA ALA A 22 16.22 8.46 11.22
C ALA A 22 17.50 8.99 11.87
N TRP A 23 17.41 9.25 13.19
CA TRP A 23 18.55 9.44 14.06
C TRP A 23 18.78 8.17 14.88
N HIS A 24 20.00 7.63 14.87
CA HIS A 24 20.41 6.50 15.70
C HIS A 24 21.01 6.94 17.03
N VAL A 25 21.23 8.24 17.20
CA VAL A 25 21.82 8.87 18.39
C VAL A 25 20.99 10.07 18.84
N LYS A 26 21.14 10.44 20.09
CA LYS A 26 20.51 11.62 20.70
C LYS A 26 21.57 12.59 21.20
N VAL A 27 21.18 13.86 21.37
CA VAL A 27 22.03 14.85 22.03
C VAL A 27 22.34 14.37 23.46
N GLY A 28 23.65 14.26 23.74
CA GLY A 28 24.18 13.74 25.00
C GLY A 28 24.70 12.30 24.94
N ASP A 29 24.42 11.55 23.88
CA ASP A 29 24.93 10.20 23.70
C ASP A 29 26.42 10.20 23.35
N ARG A 30 27.11 9.13 23.74
CA ARG A 30 28.51 8.91 23.38
C ARG A 30 28.53 8.00 22.14
N VAL A 31 29.30 8.40 21.14
CA VAL A 31 29.46 7.68 19.86
C VAL A 31 30.91 7.23 19.69
N GLU A 32 31.08 6.09 19.04
CA GLU A 32 32.39 5.57 18.63
C GLU A 32 32.65 5.96 17.17
N GLU A 33 33.91 5.86 16.72
CA GLU A 33 34.28 6.00 15.31
C GLU A 33 33.59 4.91 14.50
N ASP A 34 33.08 5.22 13.30
CA ASP A 34 32.28 4.36 12.40
C ASP A 34 30.90 3.92 12.96
N GLN A 35 30.46 4.51 14.08
CA GLN A 35 29.11 4.27 14.59
C GLN A 35 28.08 5.03 13.77
N GLN A 36 26.97 4.37 13.43
CA GLN A 36 25.82 4.99 12.71
C GLN A 36 25.24 6.16 13.50
N LEU A 37 25.17 7.33 12.87
CA LEU A 37 24.59 8.57 13.43
C LEU A 37 23.18 8.80 12.92
N ALA A 38 22.99 8.71 11.59
CA ALA A 38 21.73 9.04 10.95
C ALA A 38 21.57 8.31 9.62
N ASP A 39 20.30 8.09 9.23
CA ASP A 39 19.94 7.69 7.88
C ASP A 39 19.49 8.92 7.10
N MET A 40 20.18 9.24 6.01
CA MET A 40 19.88 10.36 5.13
C MET A 40 19.26 9.85 3.83
N MET A 41 18.18 10.44 3.38
CA MET A 41 17.52 10.08 2.14
C MET A 41 17.70 11.20 1.11
N THR A 42 18.18 10.80 -0.06
CA THR A 42 18.23 11.64 -1.25
C THR A 42 17.04 11.27 -2.17
N ASP A 43 16.89 11.94 -3.29
CA ASP A 43 15.93 11.58 -4.34
C ASP A 43 16.18 10.19 -4.94
N LYS A 44 17.39 9.62 -4.73
CA LYS A 44 17.86 8.39 -5.40
C LYS A 44 18.10 7.21 -4.46
N ALA A 45 18.53 7.45 -3.22
CA ALA A 45 18.89 6.38 -2.26
C ALA A 45 18.86 6.88 -0.81
N THR A 46 18.75 5.92 0.11
CA THR A 46 19.03 6.16 1.53
C THR A 46 20.48 5.82 1.81
N VAL A 47 21.20 6.73 2.46
CA VAL A 47 22.62 6.60 2.80
C VAL A 47 22.74 6.67 4.32
N GLU A 48 23.43 5.70 4.89
CA GLU A 48 23.77 5.66 6.32
C GLU A 48 24.98 6.57 6.58
N MET A 49 24.83 7.48 7.55
CA MET A 49 25.89 8.39 7.97
C MET A 49 26.55 7.87 9.23
N GLU A 50 27.83 7.60 9.16
CA GLU A 50 28.67 7.10 10.27
C GLU A 50 29.48 8.24 10.89
N SER A 51 29.80 8.11 12.18
CA SER A 51 30.61 9.10 12.88
C SER A 51 32.08 8.97 12.50
N PRO A 52 32.74 10.04 12.03
CA PRO A 52 34.16 10.00 11.73
C PRO A 52 35.06 10.10 12.96
N VAL A 53 34.48 10.34 14.15
CA VAL A 53 35.24 10.53 15.40
C VAL A 53 34.46 9.96 16.58
N ALA A 54 35.19 9.46 17.59
CA ALA A 54 34.61 9.09 18.88
C ALA A 54 34.43 10.33 19.75
N GLY A 55 33.25 10.46 20.39
CA GLY A 55 33.00 11.62 21.25
C GLY A 55 31.56 11.65 21.78
N LYS A 56 31.16 12.80 22.32
CA LYS A 56 29.80 13.04 22.81
C LYS A 56 29.06 13.96 21.87
N VAL A 57 27.85 13.57 21.47
CA VAL A 57 26.99 14.38 20.61
C VAL A 57 26.46 15.59 21.39
N VAL A 58 26.75 16.79 20.91
CA VAL A 58 26.34 18.07 21.54
C VAL A 58 25.13 18.66 20.83
N GLU A 59 25.08 18.58 19.50
CA GLU A 59 24.03 19.19 18.68
C GLU A 59 23.78 18.34 17.43
N LEU A 60 22.51 18.32 16.96
CA LEU A 60 22.06 17.66 15.75
C LEU A 60 21.39 18.69 14.84
N ALA A 61 21.53 18.55 13.53
CA ALA A 61 21.11 19.54 12.53
C ALA A 61 19.60 19.78 12.43
N GLY A 62 18.78 18.87 12.94
CA GLY A 62 17.32 18.97 12.85
C GLY A 62 16.62 17.73 13.36
N GLU A 63 15.30 17.71 13.19
CA GLU A 63 14.45 16.58 13.52
C GLU A 63 14.26 15.65 12.32
N VAL A 64 13.80 14.43 12.58
CA VAL A 64 13.40 13.48 11.53
C VAL A 64 12.37 14.12 10.59
N GLY A 65 12.66 14.12 9.30
CA GLY A 65 11.87 14.75 8.24
C GLY A 65 12.34 16.13 7.80
N ASP A 66 13.37 16.70 8.44
CA ASP A 66 13.95 17.96 8.02
C ASP A 66 14.95 17.75 6.87
N GLN A 67 15.01 18.73 5.96
CA GLN A 67 15.98 18.74 4.84
C GLN A 67 17.23 19.48 5.26
N VAL A 68 18.39 18.86 5.01
CA VAL A 68 19.71 19.39 5.36
C VAL A 68 20.50 19.60 4.07
N PRO A 69 20.94 20.84 3.77
CA PRO A 69 21.78 21.11 2.60
C PRO A 69 23.13 20.39 2.68
N ILE A 70 23.63 19.90 1.54
CA ILE A 70 24.96 19.30 1.46
C ILE A 70 26.02 20.32 1.87
N GLY A 71 27.01 19.86 2.64
CA GLY A 71 28.07 20.70 3.19
C GLY A 71 27.70 21.45 4.47
N SER A 72 26.42 21.44 4.91
CA SER A 72 26.02 22.00 6.20
C SER A 72 26.38 21.05 7.35
N VAL A 73 26.42 21.59 8.57
CA VAL A 73 26.76 20.80 9.76
C VAL A 73 25.61 19.87 10.09
N LEU A 74 25.84 18.57 10.07
CA LEU A 74 24.85 17.52 10.40
C LEU A 74 24.85 17.21 11.90
N ALA A 75 26.03 17.09 12.52
CA ALA A 75 26.16 16.85 13.96
C ALA A 75 27.40 17.56 14.52
N VAL A 76 27.34 17.93 15.78
CA VAL A 76 28.48 18.51 16.53
C VAL A 76 28.86 17.52 17.61
N ILE A 77 30.12 17.03 17.58
CA ILE A 77 30.63 16.00 18.48
C ILE A 77 31.78 16.59 19.31
N GLU A 78 31.71 16.47 20.62
CA GLU A 78 32.77 16.88 21.55
C GLU A 78 33.71 15.70 21.77
N THR A 79 35.00 15.86 21.38
CA THR A 79 36.00 14.81 21.49
C THR A 79 36.90 14.99 22.73
N GLU A 80 37.16 13.88 23.44
CA GLU A 80 38.11 13.84 24.57
C GLU A 80 39.52 13.54 24.07
N GLY A 81 40.22 14.53 23.48
CA GLY A 81 41.63 14.35 23.04
C GLY A 81 42.05 15.41 22.03
N ALA A 82 43.36 15.69 21.96
CA ALA A 82 43.92 16.76 21.17
C ALA A 82 43.57 16.67 19.66
N ASP A 83 43.44 17.86 19.06
CA ASP A 83 43.15 18.09 17.62
C ASP A 83 43.78 17.08 16.69
N PRO A 84 43.05 16.42 15.82
CA PRO A 84 43.53 16.05 14.53
C PRO A 84 43.39 17.26 13.60
N ALA A 85 44.51 17.74 13.12
CA ALA A 85 44.69 18.91 12.29
C ALA A 85 43.74 18.96 11.10
N ALA A 86 43.21 20.15 10.88
CA ALA A 86 42.56 20.55 9.65
C ALA A 86 43.44 20.26 8.44
N GLU A 87 43.02 19.34 7.57
CA GLU A 87 43.40 19.37 6.18
C GLU A 87 42.28 20.00 5.36
N THR A 88 42.38 21.32 5.25
CA THR A 88 41.73 22.11 4.21
C THR A 88 42.54 21.93 2.94
N ALA A 89 42.03 21.19 1.98
CA ALA A 89 42.44 21.36 0.61
C ALA A 89 41.64 22.51 0.00
N ASP A 90 42.23 23.69 0.06
CA ASP A 90 41.89 24.85 -0.76
C ASP A 90 42.52 24.62 -2.14
N ASP A 91 41.75 24.56 -3.18
CA ASP A 91 42.20 24.74 -4.55
C ASP A 91 41.32 25.77 -5.25
N SER A 92 41.61 27.02 -4.90
CA SER A 92 41.17 28.19 -5.61
C SER A 92 42.17 28.52 -6.72
N LYS A 93 41.75 28.42 -7.95
CA LYS A 93 42.30 29.20 -9.09
C LYS A 93 41.16 29.57 -10.00
N ASP A 94 40.77 30.80 -9.86
CA ASP A 94 41.08 31.97 -10.68
C ASP A 94 40.72 31.80 -12.16
N GLU A 95 39.63 32.49 -12.56
CA GLU A 95 39.66 33.35 -13.73
C GLU A 95 38.44 34.29 -13.78
N ARG A 96 38.79 35.52 -14.10
CA ARG A 96 37.98 36.75 -14.11
C ARG A 96 37.08 36.93 -15.34
N PRO A 97 36.22 37.93 -15.34
CA PRO A 97 35.00 38.02 -16.11
C PRO A 97 35.10 38.87 -17.39
N LEU A 98 34.23 38.63 -18.33
CA LEU A 98 33.84 39.53 -19.43
C LEU A 98 32.36 39.25 -19.69
N GLY A 99 31.49 40.14 -19.68
CA GLY A 99 31.34 41.46 -20.12
C GLY A 99 29.87 41.64 -20.50
N ASP A 100 29.27 42.69 -20.04
CA ASP A 100 28.10 43.45 -20.45
C ASP A 100 27.20 42.97 -21.59
N GLY A 101 25.89 43.07 -21.34
CA GLY A 101 24.84 43.03 -22.33
C GLY A 101 23.44 43.22 -21.72
N ALA A 102 23.14 44.44 -21.25
CA ALA A 102 21.80 44.84 -20.87
C ALA A 102 20.89 44.96 -22.11
N VAL A 103 19.71 44.37 -22.05
CA VAL A 103 18.57 44.80 -22.89
C VAL A 103 17.32 44.85 -22.01
N GLU A 104 16.83 46.08 -21.88
CA GLU A 104 15.53 46.43 -21.33
C GLU A 104 14.37 45.74 -22.07
N ALA A 105 13.37 45.32 -21.36
CA ALA A 105 12.04 45.09 -21.89
C ALA A 105 10.98 45.54 -20.88
N THR A 106 10.26 46.56 -21.28
CA THR A 106 9.14 47.25 -20.64
C THR A 106 7.89 46.36 -20.65
N PRO A 107 6.92 46.54 -19.72
CA PRO A 107 5.78 45.67 -19.53
C PRO A 107 4.59 46.01 -20.40
N ALA A 108 3.87 44.99 -20.87
CA ALA A 108 2.56 45.14 -21.50
C ALA A 108 1.46 44.71 -20.52
N MET A 109 0.41 45.55 -20.51
CA MET A 109 -0.76 45.54 -19.63
C MET A 109 -1.60 44.27 -19.75
N ALA A 110 -2.12 43.82 -18.61
CA ALA A 110 -3.16 42.83 -18.50
C ALA A 110 -4.53 43.48 -18.57
N ASP A 111 -5.41 42.95 -19.41
CA ASP A 111 -6.84 43.21 -19.39
C ASP A 111 -7.55 42.21 -18.48
N GLU A 112 -8.25 42.73 -17.48
CA GLU A 112 -9.12 41.96 -16.58
C GLU A 112 -10.47 41.69 -17.25
N ILE A 113 -10.92 40.44 -17.23
CA ILE A 113 -12.31 40.07 -17.51
C ILE A 113 -12.89 39.41 -16.26
N PRO A 114 -14.00 39.93 -15.69
CA PRO A 114 -14.58 39.36 -14.48
C PRO A 114 -15.48 38.17 -14.79
N VAL A 115 -15.21 37.02 -14.15
CA VAL A 115 -16.07 35.85 -14.20
C VAL A 115 -16.99 35.86 -13.00
N THR A 116 -18.30 36.06 -13.26
CA THR A 116 -19.38 35.92 -12.29
C THR A 116 -19.77 34.47 -12.13
N SER A 117 -19.68 33.97 -10.90
CA SER A 117 -20.18 32.65 -10.50
C SER A 117 -21.70 32.70 -10.21
N PRO A 118 -22.50 31.72 -10.62
CA PRO A 118 -23.88 31.58 -10.15
C PRO A 118 -23.96 30.71 -8.91
N ARG A 119 -24.57 31.24 -7.85
CA ARG A 119 -25.00 30.47 -6.66
C ARG A 119 -26.17 29.55 -7.01
N PRO A 120 -26.27 28.34 -6.43
CA PRO A 120 -27.49 27.56 -6.50
C PRO A 120 -28.50 28.05 -5.45
N ARG A 121 -29.75 28.12 -5.91
CA ARG A 121 -30.93 28.43 -5.10
C ARG A 121 -31.30 27.27 -4.19
N ALA A 122 -31.56 27.56 -2.93
CA ALA A 122 -32.27 26.73 -1.99
C ALA A 122 -33.76 26.67 -2.33
N SER A 123 -34.34 25.48 -2.36
CA SER A 123 -35.78 25.26 -2.22
C SER A 123 -36.01 24.54 -0.91
N GLY A 124 -36.71 25.23 0.00
CA GLY A 124 -37.17 24.66 1.23
C GLY A 124 -38.51 23.98 1.05
N GLU A 125 -38.80 23.02 1.92
CA GLU A 125 -40.15 22.64 2.38
C GLU A 125 -39.97 21.96 3.73
N GLU A 126 -40.35 22.63 4.66
CA GLU A 126 -41.38 22.65 5.70
C GLU A 126 -41.43 21.43 6.63
N ALA A 127 -41.21 21.84 7.84
CA ALA A 127 -41.32 21.16 9.10
C ALA A 127 -42.75 20.68 9.42
N ARG A 128 -42.90 19.63 10.21
CA ARG A 128 -43.93 19.50 11.25
C ARG A 128 -43.35 18.98 12.54
N SER A 129 -43.54 19.80 13.51
CA SER A 129 -43.32 19.63 14.94
C SER A 129 -44.37 18.65 15.57
N ALA A 130 -43.94 17.92 16.59
CA ALA A 130 -44.73 17.53 17.77
C ALA A 130 -43.77 17.33 18.93
N GLU A 131 -43.80 18.24 19.88
CA GLU A 131 -44.11 18.14 21.31
C GLU A 131 -43.78 16.77 21.95
N GLY A 132 -42.89 16.66 22.91
CA GLY A 132 -42.85 17.34 24.22
C GLY A 132 -43.30 16.37 25.30
N ALA A 133 -42.40 15.77 26.08
CA ALA A 133 -42.70 15.33 27.44
C ALA A 133 -41.40 15.21 28.24
N ASP A 134 -41.27 16.14 29.13
CA ASP A 134 -40.38 16.21 30.28
C ASP A 134 -40.82 15.14 31.32
N LEU A 135 -39.88 14.37 31.86
CA LEU A 135 -40.02 13.74 33.16
C LEU A 135 -38.67 13.59 33.86
N SER A 136 -38.56 14.40 34.85
CA SER A 136 -37.53 14.59 35.85
C SER A 136 -37.29 13.37 36.74
N LYS A 137 -36.02 13.22 37.15
CA LYS A 137 -35.51 12.78 38.44
C LYS A 137 -36.04 11.51 39.10
N ALA A 138 -35.17 10.53 39.28
CA ALA A 138 -34.95 9.86 40.56
C ALA A 138 -33.64 9.07 40.53
N SER A 139 -32.69 9.41 41.37
CA SER A 139 -31.63 8.51 41.85
C SER A 139 -32.24 7.49 42.81
N PRO A 140 -31.80 6.25 42.79
CA PRO A 140 -31.70 5.50 44.02
C PRO A 140 -30.37 4.82 44.22
N GLU A 141 -29.87 5.04 45.36
CA GLU A 141 -29.48 4.10 46.42
C GLU A 141 -28.60 2.88 46.04
N LYS A 142 -27.43 2.90 46.66
CA LYS A 142 -26.43 1.82 46.76
C LYS A 142 -27.06 0.61 47.47
N THR A 143 -27.05 -0.54 46.84
CA THR A 143 -27.17 -1.83 47.53
C THR A 143 -26.00 -2.73 47.11
N SER A 144 -25.35 -3.24 48.17
CA SER A 144 -24.21 -4.13 48.15
C SER A 144 -24.54 -5.51 47.54
N PRO A 145 -23.57 -6.27 46.96
CA PRO A 145 -23.83 -7.59 46.41
C PRO A 145 -23.92 -8.64 47.55
N PRO A 146 -24.77 -9.63 47.43
CA PRO A 146 -24.81 -10.78 48.33
C PRO A 146 -23.74 -11.82 47.90
N PRO A 147 -23.30 -12.69 48.83
CA PRO A 147 -22.15 -13.56 48.65
C PRO A 147 -22.42 -14.74 47.74
N ALA A 148 -21.35 -15.19 47.08
CA ALA A 148 -21.31 -16.37 46.24
C ALA A 148 -21.64 -17.63 47.03
N THR A 149 -22.77 -18.25 46.72
CA THR A 149 -23.05 -19.64 47.11
C THR A 149 -22.66 -20.58 46.00
N ALA A 150 -21.68 -21.39 46.26
CA ALA A 150 -21.36 -22.60 45.48
C ALA A 150 -22.56 -23.55 45.50
N ALA A 151 -23.19 -23.79 44.35
CA ALA A 151 -24.14 -24.85 44.16
C ALA A 151 -23.65 -25.85 43.16
N SER A 152 -23.16 -26.96 43.69
CA SER A 152 -23.00 -28.24 43.00
C SER A 152 -24.40 -28.76 42.60
N GLY A 153 -24.74 -28.64 41.32
CA GLY A 153 -25.95 -29.19 40.71
C GLY A 153 -25.61 -30.06 39.51
N ARG A 154 -25.99 -31.31 39.56
CA ARG A 154 -25.90 -32.28 38.46
C ARG A 154 -26.41 -31.68 37.18
N GLY A 155 -25.53 -31.68 36.16
CA GLY A 155 -25.82 -31.08 34.84
C GLY A 155 -27.02 -31.78 34.17
N GLU A 156 -28.14 -31.10 34.07
CA GLU A 156 -29.18 -31.46 33.09
C GLU A 156 -28.55 -31.40 31.71
N HIS A 157 -28.66 -32.50 30.98
CA HIS A 157 -28.16 -32.61 29.61
C HIS A 157 -28.97 -31.69 28.70
N VAL A 158 -28.47 -30.46 28.53
CA VAL A 158 -29.09 -29.46 27.65
C VAL A 158 -29.02 -29.94 26.20
N LEU A 159 -30.17 -30.21 25.57
CA LEU A 159 -30.22 -30.62 24.17
C LEU A 159 -30.04 -29.40 23.26
N ALA A 160 -28.88 -29.29 22.64
CA ALA A 160 -28.54 -28.25 21.67
C ALA A 160 -27.65 -28.82 20.55
N SER A 161 -27.72 -28.26 19.33
CA SER A 161 -26.90 -28.67 18.22
C SER A 161 -25.45 -28.16 18.40
N PRO A 162 -24.44 -28.77 17.72
CA PRO A 162 -23.07 -28.29 17.77
C PRO A 162 -22.92 -26.82 17.40
N ALA A 163 -23.69 -26.35 16.41
CA ALA A 163 -23.68 -24.95 15.98
C ALA A 163 -24.19 -23.99 17.07
N ILE A 164 -25.22 -24.37 17.80
CA ILE A 164 -25.77 -23.59 18.93
C ILE A 164 -24.77 -23.55 20.08
N ARG A 165 -24.10 -24.68 20.36
CA ARG A 165 -23.06 -24.76 21.40
C ARG A 165 -21.84 -23.88 21.05
N ALA A 166 -21.44 -23.83 19.78
CA ALA A 166 -20.39 -22.95 19.31
C ALA A 166 -20.80 -21.49 19.49
N ARG A 167 -21.97 -21.10 18.99
CA ARG A 167 -22.50 -19.73 19.11
C ARG A 167 -22.67 -19.27 20.57
N ALA A 168 -23.14 -20.17 21.44
CA ALA A 168 -23.26 -19.85 22.88
C ALA A 168 -21.91 -19.61 23.54
N ARG A 169 -20.87 -20.38 23.17
CA ARG A 169 -19.49 -20.16 23.62
C ARG A 169 -18.93 -18.84 23.13
N ASP A 170 -19.13 -18.52 21.87
CA ASP A 170 -18.66 -17.26 21.27
C ASP A 170 -19.33 -16.04 21.93
N LEU A 171 -20.59 -16.18 22.35
CA LEU A 171 -21.35 -15.15 23.05
C LEU A 171 -21.18 -15.19 24.59
N GLY A 172 -20.42 -16.15 25.14
CA GLY A 172 -20.21 -16.32 26.59
C GLY A 172 -21.50 -16.67 27.35
N ILE A 173 -22.46 -17.32 26.69
CA ILE A 173 -23.76 -17.68 27.28
C ILE A 173 -23.74 -19.14 27.77
N ASP A 174 -24.11 -19.33 29.05
CA ASP A 174 -24.33 -20.65 29.58
C ASP A 174 -25.69 -21.16 29.10
N LEU A 175 -25.68 -22.25 28.33
CA LEU A 175 -26.90 -22.89 27.77
C LEU A 175 -27.85 -23.42 28.83
N ALA A 176 -27.38 -23.72 30.05
CA ALA A 176 -28.24 -24.16 31.17
C ALA A 176 -29.21 -23.03 31.61
N ARG A 177 -28.90 -21.78 31.30
CA ARG A 177 -29.71 -20.59 31.63
C ARG A 177 -30.73 -20.26 30.56
N VAL A 178 -30.64 -20.86 29.36
CA VAL A 178 -31.50 -20.59 28.20
C VAL A 178 -32.74 -21.52 28.29
N LYS A 179 -33.95 -20.96 28.37
CA LYS A 179 -35.20 -21.75 28.35
C LYS A 179 -35.44 -22.24 26.93
N ALA A 180 -35.48 -23.55 26.75
CA ALA A 180 -35.92 -24.18 25.50
C ALA A 180 -37.43 -24.24 25.43
N ARG A 181 -38.04 -23.86 24.32
CA ARG A 181 -39.51 -23.96 24.13
C ARG A 181 -39.98 -25.40 23.95
N ASP A 182 -39.18 -26.24 23.31
CA ASP A 182 -39.51 -27.61 22.92
C ASP A 182 -38.52 -28.65 23.46
N GLY A 183 -37.92 -28.40 24.63
CA GLY A 183 -36.90 -29.30 25.22
C GLY A 183 -35.56 -29.30 24.52
N ARG A 184 -35.43 -28.62 23.37
CA ARG A 184 -34.17 -28.45 22.62
C ARG A 184 -33.95 -26.99 22.31
N ILE A 185 -32.76 -26.45 22.68
CA ILE A 185 -32.42 -25.06 22.43
C ILE A 185 -32.18 -24.83 20.92
N ARG A 186 -32.85 -23.82 20.37
CA ARG A 186 -32.70 -23.32 18.99
C ARG A 186 -32.02 -21.97 18.99
N HIS A 187 -31.64 -21.47 17.80
CA HIS A 187 -31.05 -20.14 17.66
C HIS A 187 -31.98 -19.04 18.17
N SER A 188 -33.29 -19.16 17.90
CA SER A 188 -34.32 -18.23 18.38
C SER A 188 -34.46 -18.16 19.92
N ASP A 189 -34.18 -19.25 20.63
CA ASP A 189 -34.22 -19.28 22.09
C ASP A 189 -33.02 -18.52 22.67
N LEU A 190 -31.86 -18.69 22.02
CA LEU A 190 -30.65 -17.95 22.34
C LEU A 190 -30.83 -16.43 22.09
N ASP A 191 -31.41 -16.06 20.96
CA ASP A 191 -31.72 -14.67 20.62
C ASP A 191 -32.76 -14.06 21.60
N SER A 192 -33.79 -14.82 21.96
CA SER A 192 -34.75 -14.40 22.97
C SER A 192 -34.11 -14.22 24.35
N PHE A 193 -33.19 -15.09 24.74
CA PHE A 193 -32.45 -14.97 25.98
C PHE A 193 -31.62 -13.68 26.02
N ILE A 194 -30.94 -13.36 24.92
CA ILE A 194 -30.14 -12.14 24.80
C ILE A 194 -31.03 -10.90 24.89
N LEU A 195 -32.17 -10.91 24.22
CA LEU A 195 -33.11 -9.78 24.18
C LEU A 195 -33.85 -9.54 25.51
N HIS A 196 -34.24 -10.61 26.21
CA HIS A 196 -35.13 -10.48 27.37
C HIS A 196 -34.47 -10.51 28.74
N GLN A 197 -33.28 -11.04 28.86
CA GLN A 197 -32.56 -11.07 30.14
C GLN A 197 -31.47 -10.01 30.28
N GLY A 198 -31.46 -9.01 29.40
CA GLY A 198 -30.38 -8.02 29.41
C GLY A 198 -29.04 -8.75 29.43
N GLY A 199 -28.92 -9.82 28.63
CA GLY A 199 -27.69 -10.54 28.50
C GLY A 199 -26.62 -9.51 28.27
N SER A 200 -25.92 -9.14 29.31
CA SER A 200 -24.63 -8.52 29.11
C SER A 200 -23.82 -9.58 28.38
N VAL A 201 -24.01 -9.65 27.06
CA VAL A 201 -22.87 -9.98 26.21
C VAL A 201 -21.83 -9.10 26.85
N SER A 202 -20.82 -9.70 27.49
CA SER A 202 -19.74 -8.91 28.09
C SER A 202 -19.30 -8.01 26.96
N ALA A 203 -19.96 -6.86 26.88
CA ALA A 203 -19.48 -5.80 26.04
C ALA A 203 -18.09 -5.63 26.60
N ARG A 204 -17.11 -6.13 25.90
CA ARG A 204 -15.72 -5.80 26.16
C ARG A 204 -15.79 -4.32 26.38
N GLY A 205 -15.70 -3.91 27.66
CA GLY A 205 -15.87 -2.50 28.04
C GLY A 205 -15.03 -1.68 27.07
N PRO A 206 -15.38 -0.44 26.78
CA PRO A 206 -14.67 0.36 25.80
C PRO A 206 -13.20 0.11 26.04
N GLY A 207 -12.55 -0.50 25.04
CA GLY A 207 -11.14 -0.87 25.14
C GLY A 207 -10.35 0.37 25.59
N PRO A 208 -9.18 0.24 26.21
CA PRO A 208 -8.43 1.38 26.71
C PRO A 208 -8.42 2.45 25.63
N LYS A 209 -8.88 3.66 25.95
CA LYS A 209 -8.81 4.81 25.04
C LYS A 209 -7.35 4.95 24.66
N ARG A 210 -7.04 4.71 23.39
CA ARG A 210 -5.74 5.06 22.84
C ARG A 210 -5.73 6.57 22.70
N SER A 211 -4.65 7.20 23.14
CA SER A 211 -4.39 8.61 22.85
C SER A 211 -4.17 8.78 21.34
N ASP A 212 -4.57 9.93 20.81
CA ASP A 212 -4.21 10.29 19.44
C ASP A 212 -2.69 10.44 19.37
N GLU A 213 -2.11 9.91 18.31
CA GLU A 213 -0.68 9.96 18.01
C GLU A 213 -0.51 10.63 16.65
N VAL A 214 0.34 11.65 16.60
CA VAL A 214 0.71 12.33 15.35
C VAL A 214 2.02 11.74 14.86
N ILE A 215 1.98 11.09 13.69
CA ILE A 215 3.15 10.47 13.04
C ILE A 215 3.53 11.31 11.82
N LYS A 216 4.76 11.84 11.80
CA LYS A 216 5.30 12.54 10.61
C LYS A 216 5.47 11.52 9.48
N VAL A 217 5.11 11.93 8.25
CA VAL A 217 5.32 11.12 7.04
C VAL A 217 6.66 11.53 6.44
N VAL A 218 7.63 10.63 6.51
CA VAL A 218 9.04 10.90 6.12
C VAL A 218 9.55 9.80 5.17
N GLY A 219 10.67 10.06 4.51
CA GLY A 219 11.40 9.10 3.70
C GLY A 219 10.56 8.51 2.56
N LEU A 220 10.71 7.22 2.30
CA LEU A 220 9.99 6.50 1.22
C LEU A 220 8.47 6.73 1.28
N ARG A 221 7.87 6.78 2.48
CA ARG A 221 6.43 7.01 2.65
C ARG A 221 6.00 8.40 2.17
N ARG A 222 6.84 9.42 2.40
CA ARG A 222 6.61 10.77 1.88
C ARG A 222 6.67 10.78 0.36
N LYS A 223 7.69 10.15 -0.23
CA LYS A 223 7.83 10.05 -1.69
C LYS A 223 6.64 9.33 -2.35
N ILE A 224 6.18 8.23 -1.73
CA ILE A 224 4.96 7.53 -2.17
C ILE A 224 3.74 8.46 -2.12
N ALA A 225 3.58 9.24 -1.04
CA ALA A 225 2.44 10.15 -0.89
C ALA A 225 2.46 11.24 -1.96
N GLU A 226 3.61 11.85 -2.24
CA GLU A 226 3.81 12.85 -3.28
C GLU A 226 3.51 12.27 -4.68
N ASN A 227 4.11 11.12 -5.01
CA ASN A 227 3.91 10.47 -6.30
C ASN A 227 2.45 10.05 -6.52
N MET A 228 1.75 9.54 -5.49
CA MET A 228 0.34 9.15 -5.62
C MET A 228 -0.58 10.36 -5.72
N ALA A 229 -0.28 11.45 -5.00
CA ALA A 229 -1.02 12.70 -5.12
C ALA A 229 -0.86 13.31 -6.54
N GLU A 230 0.35 13.26 -7.08
CA GLU A 230 0.65 13.73 -8.43
C GLU A 230 -0.03 12.87 -9.50
N ALA A 231 0.08 11.54 -9.39
CA ALA A 231 -0.58 10.60 -10.29
C ALA A 231 -2.10 10.84 -10.34
N ASN A 232 -2.74 10.99 -9.17
CA ASN A 232 -4.19 11.21 -9.11
C ASN A 232 -4.61 12.60 -9.63
N ARG A 233 -3.71 13.57 -9.60
CA ARG A 233 -3.96 14.93 -10.10
C ARG A 233 -3.82 15.03 -11.62
N ARG A 234 -2.85 14.32 -12.21
CA ARG A 234 -2.52 14.41 -13.64
C ARG A 234 -3.25 13.38 -14.50
N ILE A 235 -3.46 12.16 -13.99
CA ILE A 235 -4.00 11.06 -14.77
C ILE A 235 -5.51 10.97 -14.58
N PRO A 236 -6.32 11.14 -15.62
CA PRO A 236 -7.75 10.85 -15.58
C PRO A 236 -7.97 9.32 -15.66
N HIS A 237 -7.88 8.67 -14.49
CA HIS A 237 -8.06 7.24 -14.39
C HIS A 237 -9.48 6.81 -14.75
N PHE A 238 -9.61 5.76 -15.56
CA PHE A 238 -10.81 4.95 -15.59
C PHE A 238 -10.47 3.50 -15.31
N THR A 239 -11.38 2.76 -14.70
CA THR A 239 -11.16 1.36 -14.35
C THR A 239 -12.25 0.50 -14.96
N LEU A 240 -11.84 -0.51 -15.71
CA LEU A 240 -12.70 -1.57 -16.22
C LEU A 240 -12.46 -2.84 -15.39
N VAL A 241 -13.54 -3.53 -15.03
CA VAL A 241 -13.47 -4.77 -14.25
C VAL A 241 -14.16 -5.87 -15.01
N GLU A 242 -13.47 -6.99 -15.21
CA GLU A 242 -14.01 -8.18 -15.88
C GLU A 242 -13.86 -9.41 -14.98
N GLU A 243 -14.84 -10.28 -15.02
CA GLU A 243 -14.84 -11.55 -14.29
C GLU A 243 -14.34 -12.69 -15.18
N PHE A 244 -13.42 -13.48 -14.63
CA PHE A 244 -12.78 -14.63 -15.27
C PHE A 244 -13.11 -15.93 -14.55
N ASP A 245 -13.36 -17.01 -15.29
CA ASP A 245 -13.38 -18.36 -14.76
C ASP A 245 -11.95 -18.90 -14.67
N VAL A 246 -11.45 -19.01 -13.46
CA VAL A 246 -10.09 -19.51 -13.21
C VAL A 246 -10.06 -20.95 -12.71
N THR A 247 -11.14 -21.68 -12.85
CA THR A 247 -11.25 -23.08 -12.39
C THR A 247 -10.19 -23.95 -13.07
N ALA A 248 -10.15 -23.95 -14.40
CA ALA A 248 -9.17 -24.73 -15.17
C ALA A 248 -7.74 -24.25 -14.95
N LEU A 249 -7.53 -22.93 -14.72
CA LEU A 249 -6.23 -22.37 -14.41
C LEU A 249 -5.71 -22.87 -13.06
N GLU A 250 -6.56 -22.89 -12.03
CA GLU A 250 -6.22 -23.39 -10.71
C GLU A 250 -5.92 -24.89 -10.70
N GLU A 251 -6.68 -25.68 -11.46
CA GLU A 251 -6.44 -27.12 -11.66
C GLU A 251 -5.10 -27.35 -12.36
N THR A 252 -4.83 -26.64 -13.45
CA THR A 252 -3.56 -26.72 -14.18
C THR A 252 -2.39 -26.33 -13.29
N ARG A 253 -2.51 -25.23 -12.55
CA ARG A 253 -1.50 -24.78 -11.59
C ARG A 253 -1.24 -25.83 -10.49
N ALA A 254 -2.30 -26.44 -9.97
CA ALA A 254 -2.19 -27.49 -8.94
C ALA A 254 -1.47 -28.74 -9.50
N MET A 255 -1.80 -29.12 -10.73
CA MET A 255 -1.15 -30.25 -11.43
C MET A 255 0.34 -29.96 -11.67
N MET A 256 0.68 -28.80 -12.25
CA MET A 256 2.07 -28.40 -12.47
C MET A 256 2.87 -28.30 -11.16
N ASN A 257 2.27 -27.81 -10.09
CA ASN A 257 2.91 -27.75 -8.78
C ASN A 257 3.19 -29.14 -8.16
N ARG A 258 2.36 -30.13 -8.45
CA ARG A 258 2.57 -31.53 -8.01
C ARG A 258 3.83 -32.11 -8.64
N ASP A 259 4.04 -31.81 -9.91
CA ASP A 259 5.09 -32.40 -10.73
C ASP A 259 6.27 -31.43 -10.98
N ARG A 260 6.41 -30.39 -10.15
CA ARG A 260 7.34 -29.26 -10.36
C ARG A 260 8.83 -29.60 -10.27
N GLY A 261 9.20 -30.72 -9.65
CA GLY A 261 10.61 -31.03 -9.35
C GLY A 261 11.27 -29.90 -8.52
N ASP A 262 12.43 -29.42 -9.00
CA ASP A 262 13.20 -28.35 -8.36
C ASP A 262 12.72 -26.92 -8.69
N ASN A 263 11.70 -26.79 -9.56
CA ASN A 263 11.16 -25.49 -9.93
C ASN A 263 10.44 -24.82 -8.74
N PRO A 264 10.38 -23.49 -8.69
CA PRO A 264 9.66 -22.75 -7.65
C PRO A 264 8.16 -23.10 -7.68
N LYS A 265 7.48 -22.89 -6.55
CA LYS A 265 6.03 -23.05 -6.47
C LYS A 265 5.34 -22.02 -7.35
N LEU A 266 4.53 -22.46 -8.31
CA LEU A 266 3.72 -21.59 -9.16
C LEU A 266 2.58 -20.96 -8.37
N THR A 267 2.50 -19.63 -8.45
CA THR A 267 1.33 -18.83 -8.10
C THR A 267 0.52 -18.54 -9.37
N LEU A 268 -0.53 -17.73 -9.27
CA LEU A 268 -1.28 -17.30 -10.46
C LEU A 268 -0.52 -16.27 -11.29
N LEU A 269 0.31 -15.44 -10.67
CA LEU A 269 0.96 -14.32 -11.35
C LEU A 269 1.74 -14.71 -12.61
N PRO A 270 2.57 -15.77 -12.64
CA PRO A 270 3.27 -16.17 -13.86
C PRO A 270 2.33 -16.43 -15.05
N PHE A 271 1.18 -17.06 -14.82
CA PHE A 271 0.20 -17.33 -15.87
C PHE A 271 -0.48 -16.03 -16.34
N LEU A 272 -0.84 -15.16 -15.40
CA LEU A 272 -1.46 -13.86 -15.72
C LEU A 272 -0.49 -12.97 -16.49
N VAL A 273 0.79 -12.91 -16.09
CA VAL A 273 1.83 -12.17 -16.82
C VAL A 273 2.00 -12.72 -18.22
N THR A 274 2.01 -14.06 -18.39
CA THR A 274 2.08 -14.68 -19.73
C THR A 274 0.87 -14.30 -20.58
N ALA A 275 -0.35 -14.34 -20.01
CA ALA A 275 -1.57 -13.93 -20.71
C ALA A 275 -1.53 -12.45 -21.11
N MET A 276 -1.10 -11.57 -20.19
CA MET A 276 -0.91 -10.15 -20.46
C MET A 276 0.08 -9.92 -21.59
N CYS A 277 1.27 -10.53 -21.53
CA CYS A 277 2.29 -10.35 -22.56
C CYS A 277 1.81 -10.79 -23.95
N ARG A 278 1.01 -11.84 -24.04
CA ARG A 278 0.43 -12.29 -25.32
C ARG A 278 -0.62 -11.31 -25.86
N ALA A 279 -1.53 -10.86 -24.99
CA ALA A 279 -2.56 -9.92 -25.40
C ALA A 279 -1.96 -8.53 -25.74
N LEU A 280 -0.95 -8.05 -25.00
CA LEU A 280 -0.32 -6.74 -25.22
C LEU A 280 0.30 -6.58 -26.62
N ALA A 281 0.61 -7.68 -27.33
CA ALA A 281 1.10 -7.62 -28.69
C ALA A 281 0.10 -6.93 -29.65
N ASP A 282 -1.20 -7.14 -29.41
CA ASP A 282 -2.28 -6.56 -30.20
C ASP A 282 -2.77 -5.21 -29.65
N TYR A 283 -2.41 -4.87 -28.41
CA TYR A 283 -2.81 -3.65 -27.72
C TYR A 283 -1.59 -2.82 -27.26
N PRO A 284 -0.75 -2.32 -28.18
CA PRO A 284 0.51 -1.66 -27.83
C PRO A 284 0.34 -0.34 -27.06
N MET A 285 -0.85 0.28 -27.07
CA MET A 285 -1.14 1.49 -26.28
C MET A 285 -1.25 1.19 -24.79
N LEU A 286 -1.51 -0.05 -24.39
CA LEU A 286 -1.50 -0.47 -22.98
C LEU A 286 -0.08 -0.76 -22.46
N ASN A 287 0.89 -1.03 -23.37
CA ASN A 287 2.30 -1.21 -23.05
C ASN A 287 3.09 0.05 -23.46
N ALA A 288 2.72 1.18 -22.88
CA ALA A 288 3.24 2.49 -23.26
C ALA A 288 3.54 3.36 -22.05
N THR A 289 4.29 4.41 -22.28
CA THR A 289 4.51 5.52 -21.32
C THR A 289 4.05 6.82 -21.95
N PHE A 290 3.51 7.72 -21.10
CA PHE A 290 3.05 9.04 -21.52
C PHE A 290 3.90 10.12 -20.87
N ASP A 291 4.48 10.98 -21.71
CA ASP A 291 5.20 12.18 -21.30
C ASP A 291 4.24 13.36 -21.31
N ASP A 292 3.91 13.89 -20.14
CA ASP A 292 2.99 15.01 -19.98
C ASP A 292 3.56 16.32 -20.54
N GLU A 293 4.88 16.53 -20.50
CA GLU A 293 5.52 17.77 -20.95
C GLU A 293 5.65 17.78 -22.47
N ALA A 294 6.10 16.68 -23.04
CA ALA A 294 6.22 16.53 -24.48
C ALA A 294 4.88 16.22 -25.17
N MET A 295 3.81 15.93 -24.42
CA MET A 295 2.53 15.43 -24.95
C MET A 295 2.71 14.25 -25.91
N ALA A 296 3.59 13.31 -25.53
CA ALA A 296 4.02 12.20 -26.36
C ALA A 296 3.79 10.84 -25.71
N VAL A 297 3.31 9.89 -26.49
CA VAL A 297 3.18 8.48 -26.09
C VAL A 297 4.32 7.67 -26.68
N THR A 298 5.06 6.97 -25.84
CA THR A 298 6.07 5.99 -26.27
C THR A 298 5.52 4.58 -26.10
N ARG A 299 5.28 3.87 -27.20
CA ARG A 299 4.90 2.45 -27.20
C ARG A 299 6.15 1.61 -27.11
N HIS A 300 6.18 0.68 -26.17
CA HIS A 300 7.33 -0.19 -25.93
C HIS A 300 7.20 -1.51 -26.68
N GLY A 301 8.26 -1.91 -27.38
CA GLY A 301 8.31 -3.21 -28.07
C GLY A 301 8.59 -4.38 -27.12
N SER A 302 9.14 -4.11 -25.95
CA SER A 302 9.34 -5.08 -24.86
C SER A 302 8.33 -4.85 -23.74
N VAL A 303 7.94 -5.91 -23.06
CA VAL A 303 7.09 -5.81 -21.86
C VAL A 303 7.99 -5.90 -20.62
N ASP A 304 8.22 -4.77 -20.01
CA ASP A 304 8.92 -4.67 -18.73
C ASP A 304 7.88 -4.60 -17.61
N MET A 305 7.63 -5.77 -17.00
CA MET A 305 6.50 -5.98 -16.10
C MET A 305 6.83 -5.58 -14.67
N GLY A 306 6.18 -4.53 -14.17
CA GLY A 306 6.24 -4.15 -12.76
C GLY A 306 5.42 -5.10 -11.89
N ILE A 307 6.01 -5.61 -10.81
CA ILE A 307 5.35 -6.52 -9.86
C ILE A 307 5.18 -5.79 -8.52
N ALA A 308 3.97 -5.31 -8.23
CA ALA A 308 3.70 -4.64 -6.97
C ALA A 308 3.95 -5.56 -5.78
N THR A 309 4.92 -5.20 -4.95
CA THR A 309 5.41 -6.01 -3.83
C THR A 309 5.32 -5.23 -2.53
N GLN A 310 4.60 -5.78 -1.54
CA GLN A 310 4.56 -5.22 -0.19
C GLN A 310 5.86 -5.48 0.55
N THR A 311 6.44 -4.42 1.10
CA THR A 311 7.64 -4.47 1.95
C THR A 311 7.37 -3.83 3.32
N PRO A 312 8.24 -4.03 4.32
CA PRO A 312 8.11 -3.32 5.60
C PRO A 312 8.09 -1.79 5.48
N ASN A 313 8.81 -1.25 4.50
CA ASN A 313 8.94 0.19 4.28
C ASN A 313 7.85 0.79 3.39
N GLY A 314 6.97 -0.04 2.81
CA GLY A 314 5.90 0.37 1.91
C GLY A 314 5.80 -0.50 0.67
N LEU A 315 5.07 -0.01 -0.35
CA LEU A 315 4.91 -0.72 -1.62
C LEU A 315 6.08 -0.37 -2.54
N MET A 316 6.76 -1.41 -3.04
CA MET A 316 7.79 -1.30 -4.09
C MET A 316 7.34 -2.05 -5.34
N VAL A 317 7.84 -1.65 -6.50
CA VAL A 317 7.46 -2.24 -7.78
C VAL A 317 8.72 -2.68 -8.54
N PRO A 318 9.32 -3.84 -8.17
CA PRO A 318 10.40 -4.40 -8.97
C PRO A 318 9.92 -4.82 -10.35
N VAL A 319 10.84 -4.83 -11.32
CA VAL A 319 10.56 -4.95 -12.76
C VAL A 319 11.19 -6.19 -13.35
N ILE A 320 10.37 -7.04 -13.97
CA ILE A 320 10.83 -8.16 -14.80
C ILE A 320 11.04 -7.63 -16.22
N ARG A 321 12.29 -7.61 -16.68
CA ARG A 321 12.63 -7.16 -18.02
C ARG A 321 12.29 -8.20 -19.06
N GLY A 322 11.72 -7.76 -20.20
CA GLY A 322 11.43 -8.63 -21.32
C GLY A 322 10.53 -9.81 -20.96
N ALA A 323 9.52 -9.60 -20.13
CA ALA A 323 8.65 -10.65 -19.59
C ALA A 323 8.03 -11.54 -20.66
N GLN A 324 7.79 -11.00 -21.88
CA GLN A 324 7.24 -11.75 -23.01
C GLN A 324 8.15 -12.88 -23.52
N ALA A 325 9.46 -12.84 -23.21
CA ALA A 325 10.43 -13.85 -23.65
C ALA A 325 10.60 -14.97 -22.61
N LEU A 326 9.99 -14.86 -21.44
CA LEU A 326 10.18 -15.79 -20.33
C LEU A 326 9.06 -16.84 -20.29
N SER A 327 9.45 -18.08 -19.98
CA SER A 327 8.49 -19.15 -19.69
C SER A 327 7.81 -18.93 -18.33
N VAL A 328 6.68 -19.60 -18.09
CA VAL A 328 5.93 -19.55 -16.83
C VAL A 328 6.84 -19.87 -15.62
N TRP A 329 7.78 -20.82 -15.77
CA TRP A 329 8.72 -21.19 -14.72
C TRP A 329 9.79 -20.12 -14.47
N GLN A 330 10.33 -19.51 -15.52
CA GLN A 330 11.26 -18.41 -15.41
C GLN A 330 10.60 -17.18 -14.78
N LEU A 331 9.37 -16.86 -15.20
CA LEU A 331 8.58 -15.81 -14.57
C LEU A 331 8.36 -16.06 -13.06
N ALA A 332 8.05 -17.32 -12.70
CA ALA A 332 7.88 -17.68 -11.29
C ALA A 332 9.18 -17.47 -10.49
N SER A 333 10.33 -17.85 -11.06
CA SER A 333 11.65 -17.66 -10.45
C SER A 333 11.97 -16.18 -10.26
N GLU A 334 11.75 -15.36 -11.30
CA GLU A 334 12.02 -13.92 -11.26
C GLU A 334 11.09 -13.19 -10.29
N ILE A 335 9.79 -13.55 -10.23
CA ILE A 335 8.85 -12.98 -9.26
C ILE A 335 9.33 -13.24 -7.83
N VAL A 336 9.77 -14.46 -7.52
CA VAL A 336 10.27 -14.81 -6.19
C VAL A 336 11.54 -14.03 -5.88
N ARG A 337 12.53 -14.05 -6.80
CA ARG A 337 13.82 -13.36 -6.63
C ARG A 337 13.65 -11.86 -6.38
N LEU A 338 12.91 -11.19 -7.26
CA LEU A 338 12.70 -9.73 -7.19
C LEU A 338 11.87 -9.33 -5.97
N SER A 339 10.84 -10.10 -5.64
CA SER A 339 10.03 -9.84 -4.44
C SER A 339 10.86 -9.98 -3.15
N GLU A 340 11.76 -10.95 -3.09
CA GLU A 340 12.66 -11.11 -1.94
C GLU A 340 13.72 -10.01 -1.88
N ALA A 341 14.31 -9.64 -3.02
CA ALA A 341 15.23 -8.52 -3.11
C ALA A 341 14.59 -7.21 -2.64
N ALA A 342 13.34 -6.95 -3.05
CA ALA A 342 12.60 -5.78 -2.60
C ALA A 342 12.31 -5.79 -1.09
N ARG A 343 11.88 -6.95 -0.53
CA ARG A 343 11.59 -7.08 0.93
C ARG A 343 12.82 -6.92 1.80
N THR A 344 13.99 -7.36 1.30
CA THR A 344 15.28 -7.30 2.00
C THR A 344 16.08 -6.03 1.67
N ASN A 345 15.48 -5.09 0.94
CA ASN A 345 16.10 -3.84 0.49
C ASN A 345 17.41 -4.04 -0.30
N LYS A 346 17.48 -5.15 -1.07
CA LYS A 346 18.63 -5.52 -1.92
C LYS A 346 18.35 -5.37 -3.41
N ALA A 347 17.17 -4.92 -3.79
CA ALA A 347 16.84 -4.67 -5.19
C ALA A 347 17.66 -3.49 -5.71
N SER A 348 18.29 -3.66 -6.87
CA SER A 348 19.05 -2.59 -7.51
C SER A 348 18.14 -1.49 -8.06
N ARG A 349 18.70 -0.33 -8.35
CA ARG A 349 17.95 0.78 -8.95
C ARG A 349 17.36 0.39 -10.30
N GLU A 350 18.14 -0.34 -11.11
CA GLU A 350 17.70 -0.83 -12.41
C GLU A 350 16.50 -1.79 -12.30
N GLU A 351 16.45 -2.56 -11.21
CA GLU A 351 15.32 -3.47 -10.92
C GLU A 351 14.07 -2.75 -10.41
N LEU A 352 14.17 -1.50 -9.99
CA LEU A 352 13.06 -0.72 -9.41
C LEU A 352 12.54 0.40 -10.34
N THR A 353 13.11 0.56 -11.53
CA THR A 353 12.77 1.68 -12.43
C THR A 353 12.33 1.19 -13.81
N GLY A 354 11.51 2.00 -14.50
CA GLY A 354 11.17 1.85 -15.90
C GLY A 354 10.26 0.66 -16.26
N PRO A 355 9.26 0.28 -15.44
CA PRO A 355 8.24 -0.66 -15.89
C PRO A 355 7.38 0.00 -16.97
N THR A 356 6.93 -0.82 -17.95
CA THR A 356 6.05 -0.36 -19.02
C THR A 356 4.57 -0.58 -18.70
N ILE A 357 4.28 -1.57 -17.88
CA ILE A 357 2.96 -1.87 -17.30
C ILE A 357 3.16 -2.56 -15.94
N THR A 358 2.22 -2.41 -15.04
CA THR A 358 2.31 -3.00 -13.68
C THR A 358 1.17 -3.97 -13.41
N ILE A 359 1.49 -5.08 -12.72
CA ILE A 359 0.50 -5.99 -12.14
C ILE A 359 0.58 -5.92 -10.60
N SER A 360 -0.57 -5.78 -9.95
CA SER A 360 -0.70 -5.73 -8.49
C SER A 360 -1.58 -6.87 -8.00
N SER A 361 -1.15 -7.58 -6.97
CA SER A 361 -1.94 -8.66 -6.38
C SER A 361 -1.81 -8.66 -4.87
N LEU A 362 -2.94 -8.67 -4.19
CA LEU A 362 -3.04 -8.85 -2.74
C LEU A 362 -3.33 -10.31 -2.36
N GLY A 363 -3.37 -11.21 -3.37
CA GLY A 363 -3.71 -12.61 -3.16
C GLY A 363 -5.06 -12.79 -2.43
N PRO A 364 -5.14 -13.70 -1.44
CA PRO A 364 -6.38 -13.94 -0.70
C PRO A 364 -6.90 -12.72 0.10
N MET A 365 -6.05 -11.75 0.38
CA MET A 365 -6.41 -10.50 1.06
C MET A 365 -7.08 -9.47 0.13
N GLY A 366 -7.04 -9.71 -1.17
CA GLY A 366 -7.66 -8.83 -2.17
C GLY A 366 -9.18 -8.74 -2.01
N GLY A 367 -9.74 -7.60 -2.43
CA GLY A 367 -11.18 -7.39 -2.50
C GLY A 367 -11.83 -8.12 -3.69
N ILE A 368 -13.14 -7.94 -3.84
CA ILE A 368 -13.87 -8.41 -5.04
C ILE A 368 -13.45 -7.59 -6.25
N THR A 369 -13.25 -6.29 -6.07
CA THR A 369 -12.76 -5.33 -7.06
C THR A 369 -11.82 -4.34 -6.41
N SER A 370 -10.99 -3.68 -7.21
CA SER A 370 -10.09 -2.61 -6.78
C SER A 370 -9.94 -1.59 -7.90
N THR A 371 -9.49 -0.39 -7.56
CA THR A 371 -9.19 0.69 -8.50
C THR A 371 -7.72 1.07 -8.32
N PRO A 372 -6.78 0.35 -8.94
CA PRO A 372 -5.37 0.63 -8.76
C PRO A 372 -4.99 1.99 -9.36
N VAL A 373 -4.07 2.68 -8.69
CA VAL A 373 -3.54 3.97 -9.15
C VAL A 373 -2.32 3.71 -10.04
N ILE A 374 -2.31 4.33 -11.22
CA ILE A 374 -1.22 4.23 -12.18
C ILE A 374 0.00 5.01 -11.65
N ALA A 375 1.17 4.40 -11.72
CA ALA A 375 2.42 5.10 -11.42
C ALA A 375 2.98 5.75 -12.70
N PRO A 376 3.04 7.07 -12.78
CA PRO A 376 3.63 7.74 -13.96
C PRO A 376 5.07 7.26 -14.21
N PRO A 377 5.51 7.18 -15.45
CA PRO A 377 4.85 7.55 -16.72
C PRO A 377 4.01 6.45 -17.38
N GLN A 378 3.75 5.32 -16.71
CA GLN A 378 2.94 4.23 -17.25
C GLN A 378 1.51 4.70 -17.58
N VAL A 379 0.85 4.02 -18.52
CA VAL A 379 -0.53 4.30 -18.93
C VAL A 379 -1.54 3.28 -18.41
N ALA A 380 -1.08 2.15 -17.87
CA ALA A 380 -1.98 1.09 -17.40
C ALA A 380 -1.41 0.32 -16.21
N ILE A 381 -2.32 -0.18 -15.38
CA ILE A 381 -2.04 -1.11 -14.27
C ILE A 381 -3.19 -2.11 -14.14
N ILE A 382 -2.86 -3.38 -13.90
CA ILE A 382 -3.83 -4.43 -13.61
C ILE A 382 -3.75 -4.83 -12.15
N ALA A 383 -4.91 -4.88 -11.48
CA ALA A 383 -5.04 -5.46 -10.16
C ALA A 383 -5.75 -6.82 -10.23
N VAL A 384 -5.12 -7.80 -9.58
CA VAL A 384 -5.65 -9.16 -9.42
C VAL A 384 -6.40 -9.22 -8.10
N ASN A 385 -7.71 -9.43 -8.18
CA ASN A 385 -8.57 -9.52 -7.01
C ASN A 385 -8.64 -10.96 -6.49
N LYS A 386 -9.34 -11.20 -5.37
CA LYS A 386 -9.42 -12.52 -4.76
C LYS A 386 -10.20 -13.51 -5.64
N ILE A 387 -9.84 -14.79 -5.50
CA ILE A 387 -10.62 -15.89 -6.06
C ILE A 387 -11.70 -16.28 -5.08
N GLU A 388 -12.92 -16.49 -5.58
CA GLU A 388 -14.07 -16.97 -4.82
C GLU A 388 -14.75 -18.14 -5.53
N ASP A 389 -15.25 -19.10 -4.74
CA ASP A 389 -16.13 -20.14 -5.27
C ASP A 389 -17.54 -19.55 -5.45
N LYS A 390 -18.03 -19.55 -6.71
CA LYS A 390 -19.38 -19.08 -7.05
C LYS A 390 -20.20 -20.18 -7.67
N LEU A 391 -21.51 -20.17 -7.38
CA LEU A 391 -22.48 -21.02 -8.08
C LEU A 391 -22.80 -20.39 -9.42
N VAL A 392 -22.51 -21.12 -10.51
CA VAL A 392 -22.67 -20.64 -11.88
C VAL A 392 -23.53 -21.60 -12.67
N PRO A 393 -24.58 -21.15 -13.41
CA PRO A 393 -25.30 -21.99 -14.33
C PRO A 393 -24.44 -22.29 -15.58
N ILE A 394 -24.22 -23.57 -15.86
CA ILE A 394 -23.47 -24.03 -17.04
C ILE A 394 -24.32 -25.12 -17.70
N GLU A 395 -24.69 -24.92 -18.97
CA GLU A 395 -25.44 -25.85 -19.79
C GLU A 395 -26.74 -26.40 -19.13
N GLY A 396 -27.32 -25.62 -18.20
CA GLY A 396 -28.54 -26.00 -17.49
C GLY A 396 -28.32 -26.60 -16.11
N ASP A 397 -27.10 -26.94 -15.74
CA ASP A 397 -26.71 -27.41 -14.41
C ASP A 397 -26.12 -26.26 -13.57
N ILE A 398 -26.04 -26.45 -12.24
CA ILE A 398 -25.40 -25.50 -11.34
C ILE A 398 -24.06 -26.08 -10.91
N GLU A 399 -23.00 -25.40 -11.26
CA GLU A 399 -21.64 -25.79 -10.89
C GLU A 399 -20.99 -24.79 -9.93
N ILE A 400 -20.06 -25.28 -9.10
CA ILE A 400 -19.18 -24.44 -8.30
C ILE A 400 -17.95 -24.13 -9.16
N ARG A 401 -17.75 -22.85 -9.47
CA ARG A 401 -16.62 -22.36 -10.27
C ARG A 401 -15.80 -21.36 -9.50
N LYS A 402 -14.48 -21.38 -9.71
CA LYS A 402 -13.56 -20.39 -9.18
C LYS A 402 -13.59 -19.16 -10.07
N ARG A 403 -14.07 -18.06 -9.50
CA ARG A 403 -14.19 -16.78 -10.20
C ARG A 403 -13.22 -15.77 -9.62
N MET A 404 -12.64 -14.96 -10.48
CA MET A 404 -11.69 -13.90 -10.14
C MET A 404 -11.96 -12.68 -11.00
N ASN A 405 -11.93 -11.50 -10.38
CA ASN A 405 -12.01 -10.26 -11.14
C ASN A 405 -10.60 -9.71 -11.39
N LEU A 406 -10.37 -9.22 -12.61
CA LEU A 406 -9.25 -8.36 -12.94
C LEU A 406 -9.77 -6.94 -13.08
N SER A 407 -9.10 -6.00 -12.41
CA SER A 407 -9.39 -4.56 -12.51
C SER A 407 -8.26 -3.90 -13.28
N LEU A 408 -8.55 -3.42 -14.48
CA LEU A 408 -7.61 -2.69 -15.34
C LEU A 408 -7.89 -1.20 -15.20
N SER A 409 -6.94 -0.45 -14.65
CA SER A 409 -6.98 1.03 -14.67
C SER A 409 -6.10 1.54 -15.79
N CYS A 410 -6.63 2.49 -16.57
CA CYS A 410 -5.95 3.11 -17.70
C CYS A 410 -5.99 4.64 -17.59
N ASP A 411 -5.00 5.28 -18.21
CA ASP A 411 -5.00 6.71 -18.48
C ASP A 411 -5.89 7.02 -19.69
N HIS A 412 -7.04 7.67 -19.45
CA HIS A 412 -8.04 7.93 -20.49
C HIS A 412 -7.59 8.99 -21.53
N ARG A 413 -6.41 9.56 -21.37
CA ARG A 413 -5.79 10.42 -22.40
C ARG A 413 -5.11 9.60 -23.50
N VAL A 414 -4.78 8.33 -23.22
CA VAL A 414 -3.97 7.47 -24.06
C VAL A 414 -4.73 6.21 -24.49
N VAL A 415 -5.53 5.64 -23.59
CA VAL A 415 -6.25 4.38 -23.80
C VAL A 415 -7.75 4.64 -23.74
N ASP A 416 -8.47 4.18 -24.75
CA ASP A 416 -9.93 4.24 -24.81
C ASP A 416 -10.58 3.04 -24.13
N GLY A 417 -11.86 3.24 -23.74
CA GLY A 417 -12.64 2.16 -23.13
C GLY A 417 -12.80 0.92 -24.01
N TRP A 418 -12.83 1.11 -25.33
CA TRP A 418 -12.88 0.02 -26.30
C TRP A 418 -11.62 -0.85 -26.26
N ASP A 419 -10.44 -0.24 -26.27
CA ASP A 419 -9.16 -0.95 -26.25
C ASP A 419 -8.99 -1.72 -24.93
N ALA A 420 -9.34 -1.08 -23.80
CA ALA A 420 -9.30 -1.72 -22.49
C ALA A 420 -10.25 -2.93 -22.39
N ALA A 421 -11.49 -2.81 -22.93
CA ALA A 421 -12.47 -3.87 -22.93
C ALA A 421 -12.04 -5.03 -23.85
N SER A 422 -11.56 -4.72 -25.06
CA SER A 422 -11.07 -5.70 -26.02
C SER A 422 -9.87 -6.46 -25.48
N PHE A 423 -8.92 -5.76 -24.86
CA PHE A 423 -7.77 -6.39 -24.21
C PHE A 423 -8.18 -7.41 -23.13
N LEU A 424 -9.10 -7.06 -22.23
CA LEU A 424 -9.59 -7.99 -21.20
C LEU A 424 -10.39 -9.15 -21.82
N ALA A 425 -11.16 -8.88 -22.88
CA ALA A 425 -11.88 -9.92 -23.61
C ALA A 425 -10.94 -10.93 -24.29
N ASP A 426 -9.81 -10.46 -24.86
CA ASP A 426 -8.80 -11.34 -25.48
C ASP A 426 -7.95 -12.08 -24.45
N MET A 427 -7.76 -11.53 -23.25
CA MET A 427 -7.15 -12.26 -22.13
C MET A 427 -8.03 -13.41 -21.62
N LYS A 428 -9.35 -13.30 -21.74
CA LYS A 428 -10.30 -14.26 -21.19
C LYS A 428 -10.09 -15.68 -21.69
N PRO A 429 -10.06 -15.97 -23.01
CA PRO A 429 -9.81 -17.31 -23.52
C PRO A 429 -8.42 -17.85 -23.20
N LEU A 430 -7.43 -17.00 -22.92
CA LEU A 430 -6.09 -17.42 -22.48
C LEU A 430 -6.11 -17.89 -21.02
N ILE A 431 -6.83 -17.18 -20.17
CA ILE A 431 -6.91 -17.48 -18.72
C ILE A 431 -7.85 -18.67 -18.49
N GLU A 432 -9.01 -18.71 -19.17
CA GLU A 432 -10.02 -19.76 -19.02
C GLU A 432 -9.59 -21.09 -19.68
N ASN A 433 -8.63 -21.04 -20.63
CA ASN A 433 -8.03 -22.22 -21.27
C ASN A 433 -6.50 -22.21 -21.14
N PRO A 434 -5.96 -22.51 -19.97
CA PRO A 434 -4.55 -22.28 -19.63
C PRO A 434 -3.56 -23.10 -20.47
N LEU A 435 -3.99 -24.16 -21.15
CA LEU A 435 -3.14 -24.89 -22.10
C LEU A 435 -2.65 -23.99 -23.23
N ARG A 436 -3.41 -22.96 -23.59
CA ARG A 436 -3.00 -21.96 -24.59
C ARG A 436 -1.81 -21.13 -24.11
N LEU A 437 -1.58 -21.03 -22.80
CA LEU A 437 -0.44 -20.29 -22.24
C LEU A 437 0.86 -21.12 -22.25
N LEU A 438 0.75 -22.44 -22.36
CA LEU A 438 1.88 -23.37 -22.28
C LEU A 438 2.40 -23.78 -23.65
N SER A 439 1.70 -23.42 -24.72
CA SER A 439 2.05 -23.71 -26.12
C SER A 439 3.01 -22.68 -26.70
#